data_05f5e4bf9ffe3f181c2a91800ab0f1f8
#
_entry.id   05f5e4bf9ffe3f181c2a91800ab0f1f8
#
_cell.length_a   1.000
_cell.length_b   1.000
_cell.length_c   1.000
_cell.angle_alpha   90.00
_cell.angle_beta   90.00
_cell.angle_gamma   90.00
#
_symmetry.space_group_name_H-M   'P 1'
#
loop_
_entity.id
_entity.type
_entity.pdbx_description
1 polymer ?
#
loop_
_entity_poly.entity_id
_entity_poly.type
_entity_poly.pdbx_seq_one_letter_code
_entity_poly.pdbx_strand_id
1 'polypeptide(L)'
;LREARAVTVMTGAGVSADSGLPTYRGIGGLYEDADTDEGLPIEEVLSGPMLARRPELVWRHIASIEAVCRGVQPNRAHQVIAQLERRRERVVTLTQNVDGLHGAAGAEQVIEIHGNIHTLRCTGCDRTRAVQDYAGLALPPRCERCRAVERPEVVLFGELLPPAAVARLQDELEAGF
;
A
#
# COMPACT_ATOMS: atom_id res chain seq x y z
N LEU A 1 5.45 1.00 -27.45
CA LEU A 1 6.38 1.66 -26.51
C LEU A 1 7.48 2.49 -27.18
N ARG A 2 8.01 2.11 -28.36
CA ARG A 2 9.13 2.85 -28.98
C ARG A 2 8.77 4.28 -29.36
N GLU A 3 7.53 4.56 -29.73
CA GLU A 3 7.03 5.87 -30.19
C GLU A 3 6.18 6.59 -29.14
N ALA A 4 5.88 5.93 -28.02
CA ALA A 4 5.09 6.54 -26.95
C ALA A 4 5.88 7.63 -26.23
N ARG A 5 5.30 8.83 -26.12
CA ARG A 5 5.85 9.96 -25.35
C ARG A 5 5.50 9.83 -23.86
N ALA A 6 4.33 9.30 -23.56
CA ALA A 6 3.86 9.04 -22.20
C ALA A 6 3.50 7.57 -22.04
N VAL A 7 3.74 7.00 -20.86
CA VAL A 7 3.42 5.63 -20.51
C VAL A 7 2.86 5.58 -19.10
N THR A 8 1.66 5.02 -18.94
CA THR A 8 1.14 4.69 -17.62
C THR A 8 1.28 3.18 -17.40
N VAL A 9 1.96 2.82 -16.34
CA VAL A 9 2.11 1.42 -15.91
C VAL A 9 1.13 1.16 -14.78
N MET A 10 0.20 0.23 -14.96
CA MET A 10 -0.73 -0.17 -13.91
C MET A 10 -0.28 -1.48 -13.29
N THR A 11 -0.17 -1.51 -11.95
CA THR A 11 0.28 -2.70 -11.21
C THR A 11 -0.64 -3.05 -10.04
N GLY A 12 -0.61 -4.30 -9.66
CA GLY A 12 -1.27 -4.87 -8.49
C GLY A 12 -0.41 -5.97 -7.89
N ALA A 13 -0.93 -6.76 -6.97
CA ALA A 13 -0.16 -7.74 -6.19
C ALA A 13 0.66 -8.72 -7.04
N GLY A 14 0.22 -9.03 -8.26
CA GLY A 14 0.95 -9.92 -9.17
C GLY A 14 2.35 -9.44 -9.55
N VAL A 15 2.61 -8.12 -9.59
CA VAL A 15 3.97 -7.62 -9.87
C VAL A 15 4.95 -7.95 -8.75
N SER A 16 4.49 -8.09 -7.53
CA SER A 16 5.30 -8.38 -6.33
C SER A 16 5.45 -9.89 -6.05
N ALA A 17 4.77 -10.75 -6.80
CA ALA A 17 4.84 -12.20 -6.62
C ALA A 17 6.26 -12.75 -6.80
N ASP A 18 6.99 -12.30 -7.82
CA ASP A 18 8.40 -12.68 -8.04
C ASP A 18 9.37 -12.09 -6.98
N SER A 19 8.90 -11.19 -6.12
CA SER A 19 9.62 -10.75 -4.92
C SER A 19 9.37 -11.65 -3.71
N GLY A 20 8.49 -12.64 -3.84
CA GLY A 20 8.10 -13.57 -2.78
C GLY A 20 6.89 -13.11 -1.98
N LEU A 21 6.19 -12.05 -2.40
CA LEU A 21 4.96 -11.62 -1.75
C LEU A 21 3.75 -12.42 -2.27
N PRO A 22 2.89 -12.94 -1.40
CA PRO A 22 1.66 -13.57 -1.82
C PRO A 22 0.71 -12.54 -2.44
N THR A 23 -0.12 -13.00 -3.38
CA THR A 23 -1.24 -12.20 -3.87
C THR A 23 -2.34 -12.13 -2.81
N TYR A 24 -3.22 -11.13 -2.88
CA TYR A 24 -4.34 -11.00 -1.94
C TYR A 24 -5.31 -12.18 -2.03
N ARG A 25 -5.64 -12.59 -3.25
CA ARG A 25 -6.54 -13.73 -3.55
C ARG A 25 -5.89 -14.63 -4.59
N GLY A 26 -6.22 -15.90 -4.55
CA GLY A 26 -5.71 -16.92 -5.47
C GLY A 26 -4.91 -17.99 -4.73
N ILE A 27 -4.48 -19.02 -5.44
CA ILE A 27 -3.74 -20.16 -4.87
C ILE A 27 -2.49 -19.66 -4.13
N GLY A 28 -2.42 -19.86 -2.81
CA GLY A 28 -1.36 -19.33 -1.94
C GLY A 28 -1.50 -17.84 -1.59
N GLY A 29 -2.67 -17.24 -1.81
CA GLY A 29 -2.97 -15.85 -1.43
C GLY A 29 -3.04 -15.66 0.08
N LEU A 30 -2.86 -14.41 0.53
CA LEU A 30 -2.95 -14.06 1.97
C LEU A 30 -4.31 -14.40 2.57
N TYR A 31 -5.34 -14.49 1.73
CA TYR A 31 -6.73 -14.71 2.13
C TYR A 31 -7.39 -15.75 1.19
N GLU A 32 -7.02 -17.00 1.37
CA GLU A 32 -7.75 -18.12 0.77
C GLU A 32 -9.02 -18.38 1.60
N ASP A 33 -10.17 -17.89 1.12
CA ASP A 33 -11.56 -18.22 1.51
C ASP A 33 -11.83 -18.65 2.97
N ALA A 34 -10.89 -18.42 3.88
CA ALA A 34 -11.00 -18.74 5.29
C ALA A 34 -11.36 -17.49 6.08
N ASP A 35 -12.37 -17.63 6.94
CA ASP A 35 -12.59 -16.67 8.01
C ASP A 35 -11.31 -16.54 8.86
N THR A 36 -11.10 -15.35 9.40
CA THR A 36 -10.01 -15.10 10.36
C THR A 36 -10.19 -16.00 11.61
N ASP A 37 -9.16 -16.08 12.45
CA ASP A 37 -9.24 -16.79 13.74
C ASP A 37 -10.44 -16.34 14.59
N GLU A 38 -10.95 -15.16 14.34
CA GLU A 38 -12.14 -14.60 14.97
C GLU A 38 -13.46 -15.02 14.31
N GLY A 39 -13.41 -15.81 13.25
CA GLY A 39 -14.60 -16.25 12.49
C GLY A 39 -15.27 -15.12 11.71
N LEU A 40 -14.50 -14.09 11.31
CA LEU A 40 -14.97 -12.95 10.53
C LEU A 40 -14.27 -12.92 9.17
N PRO A 41 -14.96 -12.49 8.11
CA PRO A 41 -14.32 -12.24 6.82
C PRO A 41 -13.22 -11.17 6.95
N ILE A 42 -12.13 -11.34 6.24
CA ILE A 42 -10.99 -10.40 6.29
C ILE A 42 -11.39 -8.99 5.89
N GLU A 43 -12.33 -8.85 4.96
CA GLU A 43 -12.85 -7.56 4.52
C GLU A 43 -13.59 -6.83 5.65
N GLU A 44 -14.20 -7.56 6.57
CA GLU A 44 -14.79 -6.97 7.76
C GLU A 44 -13.73 -6.59 8.77
N VAL A 45 -12.75 -7.45 9.00
CA VAL A 45 -11.64 -7.19 9.93
C VAL A 45 -10.81 -5.99 9.48
N LEU A 46 -10.40 -5.92 8.21
CA LEU A 46 -9.61 -4.83 7.65
C LEU A 46 -10.48 -3.67 7.13
N SER A 47 -11.46 -3.24 7.92
CA SER A 47 -12.37 -2.15 7.57
C SER A 47 -12.19 -0.93 8.47
N GLY A 48 -12.56 0.25 7.95
CA GLY A 48 -12.57 1.49 8.73
C GLY A 48 -13.44 1.40 9.99
N PRO A 49 -14.69 0.88 9.92
CA PRO A 49 -15.53 0.67 11.10
C PRO A 49 -14.90 -0.28 12.14
N MET A 50 -14.20 -1.33 11.71
CA MET A 50 -13.53 -2.25 12.64
C MET A 50 -12.34 -1.56 13.32
N LEU A 51 -11.56 -0.79 12.58
CA LEU A 51 -10.46 0.00 13.15
C LEU A 51 -10.95 0.96 14.25
N ALA A 52 -12.11 1.58 14.07
CA ALA A 52 -12.69 2.47 15.08
C ALA A 52 -13.17 1.72 16.34
N ARG A 53 -13.71 0.49 16.18
CA ARG A 53 -14.29 -0.28 17.28
C ARG A 53 -13.29 -1.19 17.99
N ARG A 54 -12.40 -1.84 17.22
CA ARG A 54 -11.44 -2.85 17.70
C ARG A 54 -10.07 -2.66 17.03
N PRO A 55 -9.38 -1.54 17.29
CA PRO A 55 -8.10 -1.23 16.66
C PRO A 55 -7.04 -2.31 16.90
N GLU A 56 -7.06 -3.00 18.05
CA GLU A 56 -6.11 -4.09 18.36
C GLU A 56 -6.25 -5.25 17.40
N LEU A 57 -7.48 -5.59 17.01
CA LEU A 57 -7.75 -6.65 16.06
C LEU A 57 -7.20 -6.29 14.66
N VAL A 58 -7.57 -5.11 14.17
CA VAL A 58 -7.11 -4.62 12.87
C VAL A 58 -5.59 -4.56 12.82
N TRP A 59 -4.97 -4.04 13.87
CA TRP A 59 -3.50 -3.93 13.93
C TRP A 59 -2.79 -5.29 13.98
N ARG A 60 -3.38 -6.31 14.59
CA ARG A 60 -2.83 -7.67 14.56
C ARG A 60 -2.70 -8.17 13.13
N HIS A 61 -3.75 -8.04 12.32
CA HIS A 61 -3.75 -8.47 10.93
C HIS A 61 -2.84 -7.61 10.05
N ILE A 62 -2.88 -6.28 10.20
CA ILE A 62 -1.98 -5.37 9.46
C ILE A 62 -0.52 -5.66 9.79
N ALA A 63 -0.17 -5.91 11.05
CA ALA A 63 1.19 -6.25 11.45
C ALA A 63 1.65 -7.60 10.86
N SER A 64 0.74 -8.56 10.71
CA SER A 64 1.03 -9.84 10.05
C SER A 64 1.33 -9.63 8.55
N ILE A 65 0.56 -8.76 7.87
CA ILE A 65 0.80 -8.40 6.47
C ILE A 65 2.17 -7.71 6.34
N GLU A 66 2.45 -6.73 7.19
CA GLU A 66 3.74 -6.03 7.17
C GLU A 66 4.91 -6.99 7.41
N ALA A 67 4.76 -7.94 8.34
CA ALA A 67 5.80 -8.91 8.63
C ALA A 67 6.18 -9.78 7.40
N VAL A 68 5.21 -10.08 6.52
CA VAL A 68 5.45 -10.76 5.24
C VAL A 68 6.17 -9.85 4.24
N CYS A 69 5.87 -8.55 4.26
CA CYS A 69 6.51 -7.57 3.36
C CYS A 69 7.92 -7.18 3.83
N ARG A 70 8.24 -7.40 5.10
CA ARG A 70 9.49 -6.92 5.72
C ARG A 70 10.72 -7.55 5.09
N GLY A 71 11.64 -6.67 4.64
CA GLY A 71 12.91 -7.08 4.05
C GLY A 71 12.82 -7.62 2.62
N VAL A 72 11.63 -7.67 2.04
CA VAL A 72 11.42 -8.08 0.65
C VAL A 72 12.05 -7.03 -0.28
N GLN A 73 12.72 -7.52 -1.33
CA GLN A 73 13.41 -6.66 -2.29
C GLN A 73 12.62 -6.53 -3.60
N PRO A 74 12.72 -5.36 -4.26
CA PRO A 74 12.14 -5.19 -5.59
C PRO A 74 12.69 -6.23 -6.58
N ASN A 75 11.82 -6.83 -7.36
CA ASN A 75 12.20 -7.76 -8.41
C ASN A 75 12.53 -7.05 -9.74
N ARG A 76 12.82 -7.83 -10.76
CA ARG A 76 13.19 -7.31 -12.08
C ARG A 76 12.12 -6.42 -12.71
N ALA A 77 10.83 -6.70 -12.50
CA ALA A 77 9.76 -5.89 -13.07
C ALA A 77 9.79 -4.48 -12.48
N HIS A 78 9.89 -4.33 -11.15
CA HIS A 78 10.03 -3.04 -10.48
C HIS A 78 11.24 -2.25 -11.00
N GLN A 79 12.39 -2.92 -11.14
CA GLN A 79 13.61 -2.29 -11.66
C GLN A 79 13.46 -1.81 -13.09
N VAL A 80 12.78 -2.59 -13.96
CA VAL A 80 12.53 -2.21 -15.37
C VAL A 80 11.61 -1.00 -15.44
N ILE A 81 10.56 -0.95 -14.61
CA ILE A 81 9.65 0.20 -14.53
C ILE A 81 10.41 1.47 -14.11
N ALA A 82 11.22 1.40 -13.06
CA ALA A 82 12.05 2.52 -12.63
C ALA A 82 13.09 2.95 -13.69
N GLN A 83 13.64 1.99 -14.47
CA GLN A 83 14.52 2.31 -15.58
C GLN A 83 13.78 2.98 -16.75
N LEU A 84 12.54 2.56 -17.01
CA LEU A 84 11.69 3.15 -18.04
C LEU A 84 11.40 4.62 -17.71
N GLU A 85 11.09 4.92 -16.46
CA GLU A 85 10.87 6.29 -15.96
C GLU A 85 12.08 7.21 -16.24
N ARG A 86 13.29 6.71 -15.99
CA ARG A 86 14.53 7.47 -16.27
C ARG A 86 14.85 7.66 -17.74
N ARG A 87 14.29 6.83 -18.64
CA ARG A 87 14.62 6.82 -20.07
C ARG A 87 13.56 7.45 -20.96
N ARG A 88 12.42 7.80 -20.42
CA ARG A 88 11.29 8.35 -21.16
C ARG A 88 10.90 9.70 -20.60
N GLU A 89 10.29 10.50 -21.45
CA GLU A 89 9.88 11.86 -21.13
C GLU A 89 8.83 11.86 -20.00
N ARG A 90 7.88 10.94 -20.05
CA ARG A 90 6.82 10.82 -19.05
C ARG A 90 6.44 9.36 -18.83
N VAL A 91 6.71 8.87 -17.63
CA VAL A 91 6.25 7.55 -17.18
C VAL A 91 5.68 7.71 -15.78
N VAL A 92 4.48 7.21 -15.59
CA VAL A 92 3.81 7.20 -14.28
C VAL A 92 3.41 5.77 -13.94
N THR A 93 3.65 5.36 -12.73
CA THR A 93 3.20 4.06 -12.21
C THR A 93 2.00 4.26 -11.29
N LEU A 94 0.85 3.73 -11.69
CA LEU A 94 -0.32 3.59 -10.83
C LEU A 94 -0.30 2.21 -10.19
N THR A 95 -0.18 2.15 -8.87
CA THR A 95 -0.15 0.87 -8.16
C THR A 95 -1.26 0.75 -7.13
N GLN A 96 -1.85 -0.44 -7.03
CA GLN A 96 -2.74 -0.82 -5.95
C GLN A 96 -1.98 -1.41 -4.75
N ASN A 97 -0.68 -1.67 -4.91
CA ASN A 97 0.14 -2.25 -3.86
C ASN A 97 0.49 -1.19 -2.81
N VAL A 98 0.57 -1.65 -1.57
CA VAL A 98 0.95 -0.84 -0.41
C VAL A 98 2.36 -1.15 0.10
N ASP A 99 3.09 -2.03 -0.61
CA ASP A 99 4.38 -2.61 -0.20
C ASP A 99 5.59 -1.67 -0.37
N GLY A 100 5.43 -0.56 -1.11
CA GLY A 100 6.49 0.41 -1.36
C GLY A 100 7.59 -0.05 -2.32
N LEU A 101 7.48 -1.24 -2.96
CA LEU A 101 8.56 -1.82 -3.77
C LEU A 101 8.89 -1.01 -5.04
N HIS A 102 7.93 -0.28 -5.61
CA HIS A 102 8.22 0.62 -6.73
C HIS A 102 9.18 1.73 -6.32
N GLY A 103 8.91 2.41 -5.19
CA GLY A 103 9.80 3.43 -4.63
C GLY A 103 11.16 2.85 -4.25
N ALA A 104 11.19 1.66 -3.62
CA ALA A 104 12.43 0.96 -3.27
C ALA A 104 13.27 0.57 -4.50
N ALA A 105 12.65 0.38 -5.68
CA ALA A 105 13.35 0.18 -6.95
C ALA A 105 13.88 1.48 -7.58
N GLY A 106 13.56 2.63 -6.99
CA GLY A 106 13.97 3.95 -7.46
C GLY A 106 13.01 4.58 -8.48
N ALA A 107 11.73 4.19 -8.50
CA ALA A 107 10.68 4.90 -9.19
C ALA A 107 10.21 6.09 -8.33
N GLU A 108 10.09 7.28 -8.95
CA GLU A 108 9.70 8.53 -8.29
C GLU A 108 8.26 8.94 -8.66
N GLN A 109 7.83 8.60 -9.89
CA GLN A 109 6.50 8.93 -10.39
C GLN A 109 5.51 7.79 -10.11
N VAL A 110 5.26 7.54 -8.81
CA VAL A 110 4.36 6.48 -8.36
C VAL A 110 3.09 7.09 -7.74
N ILE A 111 1.94 6.61 -8.16
CA ILE A 111 0.63 6.88 -7.54
C ILE A 111 0.24 5.62 -6.77
N GLU A 112 0.40 5.64 -5.46
CA GLU A 112 -0.02 4.58 -4.54
C GLU A 112 -1.50 4.79 -4.21
N ILE A 113 -2.39 4.30 -5.09
CA ILE A 113 -3.84 4.60 -5.00
C ILE A 113 -4.49 4.02 -3.74
N HIS A 114 -3.92 2.98 -3.15
CA HIS A 114 -4.34 2.42 -1.87
C HIS A 114 -3.44 2.83 -0.69
N GLY A 115 -2.53 3.80 -0.91
CA GLY A 115 -1.61 4.27 0.12
C GLY A 115 -0.37 3.40 0.30
N ASN A 116 0.32 3.58 1.44
CA ASN A 116 1.59 2.93 1.74
C ASN A 116 1.65 2.44 3.18
N ILE A 117 2.08 1.19 3.37
CA ILE A 117 2.15 0.56 4.69
C ILE A 117 3.26 1.16 5.58
N HIS A 118 4.27 1.81 4.98
CA HIS A 118 5.39 2.44 5.70
C HIS A 118 5.10 3.87 6.17
N THR A 119 3.88 4.37 5.98
CA THR A 119 3.45 5.65 6.53
C THR A 119 2.35 5.42 7.55
N LEU A 120 2.52 5.94 8.76
CA LEU A 120 1.48 5.95 9.79
C LEU A 120 0.84 7.33 9.88
N ARG A 121 -0.49 7.36 10.04
CA ARG A 121 -1.29 8.56 10.26
C ARG A 121 -2.06 8.46 11.56
N CYS A 122 -2.05 9.54 12.33
CA CYS A 122 -2.84 9.64 13.56
C CYS A 122 -4.33 9.84 13.24
N THR A 123 -5.20 9.06 13.90
CA THR A 123 -6.65 9.18 13.73
C THR A 123 -7.26 10.42 14.41
N GLY A 124 -6.50 11.12 15.25
CA GLY A 124 -7.01 12.25 16.05
C GLY A 124 -6.45 13.62 15.67
N CYS A 125 -5.29 13.71 15.01
CA CYS A 125 -4.68 14.98 14.65
C CYS A 125 -4.00 14.98 13.26
N ASP A 126 -4.23 13.96 12.48
CA ASP A 126 -3.73 13.76 11.12
C ASP A 126 -2.20 13.86 10.92
N ARG A 127 -1.43 13.91 12.04
CA ARG A 127 0.03 13.82 11.96
C ARG A 127 0.44 12.53 11.30
N THR A 128 1.31 12.60 10.32
CA THR A 128 1.91 11.44 9.66
C THR A 128 3.36 11.27 10.09
N ARG A 129 3.86 10.04 10.02
CA ARG A 129 5.27 9.70 10.17
C ARG A 129 5.62 8.46 9.35
N ALA A 130 6.82 8.45 8.81
CA ALA A 130 7.36 7.27 8.17
C ALA A 130 7.83 6.25 9.24
N VAL A 131 7.70 4.97 8.90
CA VAL A 131 8.24 3.85 9.67
C VAL A 131 8.97 2.91 8.71
N GLN A 132 10.07 2.33 9.16
CA GLN A 132 10.78 1.34 8.36
C GLN A 132 10.03 0.01 8.37
N ASP A 133 9.56 -0.40 9.53
CA ASP A 133 8.81 -1.62 9.78
C ASP A 133 7.98 -1.46 11.06
N TYR A 134 7.25 -2.51 11.44
CA TYR A 134 6.47 -2.52 12.68
C TYR A 134 7.14 -3.31 13.82
N ALA A 135 8.38 -3.80 13.62
CA ALA A 135 9.10 -4.47 14.66
C ALA A 135 9.35 -3.51 15.85
N GLY A 136 9.02 -3.97 17.04
CA GLY A 136 9.18 -3.16 18.25
C GLY A 136 8.12 -2.07 18.47
N LEU A 137 7.16 -1.87 17.57
CA LEU A 137 6.03 -0.99 17.83
C LEU A 137 5.08 -1.63 18.86
N ALA A 138 4.66 -0.84 19.84
CA ALA A 138 3.48 -1.19 20.62
C ALA A 138 2.24 -1.13 19.73
N LEU A 139 1.44 -2.21 19.68
CA LEU A 139 0.27 -2.33 18.80
C LEU A 139 -1.03 -2.28 19.61
N PRO A 140 -1.98 -1.42 19.24
CA PRO A 140 -1.90 -0.36 18.26
C PRO A 140 -0.99 0.80 18.72
N PRO A 141 -0.19 1.39 17.83
CA PRO A 141 0.66 2.52 18.18
C PRO A 141 -0.17 3.75 18.51
N ARG A 142 0.38 4.59 19.37
CA ARG A 142 -0.27 5.80 19.85
C ARG A 142 0.51 7.04 19.44
N CYS A 143 -0.20 8.02 18.94
CA CYS A 143 0.38 9.30 18.56
C CYS A 143 1.05 9.98 19.75
N GLU A 144 2.29 10.40 19.59
CA GLU A 144 3.05 11.11 20.63
C GLU A 144 2.39 12.45 21.01
N ARG A 145 1.72 13.11 20.04
CA ARG A 145 1.11 14.42 20.23
C ARG A 145 -0.23 14.38 20.97
N CYS A 146 -1.15 13.49 20.56
CA CYS A 146 -2.53 13.50 21.07
C CYS A 146 -2.98 12.16 21.67
N ARG A 147 -2.12 11.14 21.67
CA ARG A 147 -2.36 9.79 22.21
C ARG A 147 -3.46 8.99 21.49
N ALA A 148 -4.06 9.53 20.43
CA ALA A 148 -4.97 8.76 19.59
C ALA A 148 -4.23 7.61 18.88
N VAL A 149 -4.99 6.62 18.43
CA VAL A 149 -4.42 5.49 17.66
C VAL A 149 -3.80 6.01 16.38
N GLU A 150 -2.62 5.53 16.03
CA GLU A 150 -2.07 5.67 14.69
C GLU A 150 -2.50 4.46 13.85
N ARG A 151 -2.70 4.69 12.56
CA ARG A 151 -3.01 3.66 11.57
C ARG A 151 -2.07 3.76 10.39
N PRO A 152 -1.78 2.67 9.67
CA PRO A 152 -1.08 2.81 8.39
C PRO A 152 -1.93 3.62 7.41
N GLU A 153 -1.27 4.40 6.58
CA GLU A 153 -1.92 5.23 5.56
C GLU A 153 -2.27 4.38 4.33
N VAL A 154 -3.08 3.34 4.57
CA VAL A 154 -3.61 2.43 3.56
C VAL A 154 -5.13 2.51 3.53
N VAL A 155 -5.72 2.30 2.37
CA VAL A 155 -7.17 2.21 2.20
C VAL A 155 -7.67 0.88 2.75
N LEU A 156 -8.50 0.93 3.77
CA LEU A 156 -9.19 -0.24 4.31
C LEU A 156 -10.50 -0.49 3.54
N PHE A 157 -11.05 -1.69 3.67
CA PHE A 157 -12.32 -2.02 3.04
C PHE A 157 -13.43 -1.07 3.47
N GLY A 158 -14.21 -0.62 2.47
CA GLY A 158 -15.29 0.35 2.66
C GLY A 158 -14.84 1.81 2.77
N GLU A 159 -13.55 2.11 2.71
CA GLU A 159 -13.04 3.48 2.69
C GLU A 159 -12.94 4.02 1.26
N LEU A 160 -13.00 5.34 1.15
CA LEU A 160 -12.73 6.04 -0.12
C LEU A 160 -11.25 6.08 -0.41
N LEU A 161 -10.91 6.15 -1.69
CA LEU A 161 -9.54 6.38 -2.13
C LEU A 161 -9.03 7.75 -1.66
N PRO A 162 -7.72 7.90 -1.37
CA PRO A 162 -7.14 9.16 -0.95
C PRO A 162 -7.37 10.27 -1.99
N PRO A 163 -8.01 11.39 -1.62
CA PRO A 163 -8.32 12.44 -2.60
C PRO A 163 -7.10 12.96 -3.37
N ALA A 164 -5.94 13.07 -2.71
CA ALA A 164 -4.70 13.51 -3.36
C ALA A 164 -4.21 12.52 -4.42
N ALA A 165 -4.32 11.21 -4.17
CA ALA A 165 -3.95 10.18 -5.16
C ALA A 165 -4.93 10.19 -6.36
N VAL A 166 -6.22 10.37 -6.08
CA VAL A 166 -7.26 10.47 -7.14
C VAL A 166 -7.04 11.73 -7.97
N ALA A 167 -6.80 12.89 -7.35
CA ALA A 167 -6.51 14.14 -8.07
C ALA A 167 -5.28 14.00 -8.96
N ARG A 168 -4.18 13.44 -8.42
CA ARG A 168 -2.97 13.20 -9.22
C ARG A 168 -3.23 12.26 -10.40
N LEU A 169 -4.03 11.20 -10.21
CA LEU A 169 -4.41 10.33 -11.31
C LEU A 169 -5.24 11.08 -12.37
N GLN A 170 -6.16 11.95 -11.97
CA GLN A 170 -6.93 12.77 -12.89
C GLN A 170 -6.04 13.73 -13.69
N ASP A 171 -5.10 14.42 -13.04
CA ASP A 171 -4.12 15.29 -13.70
C ASP A 171 -3.31 14.53 -14.76
N GLU A 172 -2.88 13.28 -14.43
CA GLU A 172 -2.16 12.43 -15.37
C GLU A 172 -3.02 12.01 -16.59
N LEU A 173 -4.30 11.73 -16.37
CA LEU A 173 -5.24 11.39 -17.44
C LEU A 173 -5.55 12.60 -18.33
N GLU A 174 -5.75 13.79 -17.75
CA GLU A 174 -6.02 15.04 -18.48
C GLU A 174 -4.83 15.53 -19.31
N ALA A 175 -3.61 15.31 -18.81
CA ALA A 175 -2.39 15.66 -19.53
C ALA A 175 -2.18 14.77 -20.78
N GLY A 176 -2.99 13.73 -20.95
CA GLY A 176 -3.03 12.87 -22.13
C GLY A 176 -1.90 11.84 -22.18
N PHE A 177 -2.17 10.78 -22.90
CA PHE A 177 -1.19 9.74 -23.23
C PHE A 177 -0.57 9.98 -24.60
#